data_7183ee07dd0c5b3301bd196cfb5d3b15
#
_entry.id   7183ee07dd0c5b3301bd196cfb5d3b15
#
_cell.length_a   1.000
_cell.length_b   1.000
_cell.length_c   1.000
_cell.angle_alpha   90.00
_cell.angle_beta   90.00
_cell.angle_gamma   90.00
#
_symmetry.space_group_name_H-M   'P 1'
#
loop_
_entity.id
_entity.type
_entity.pdbx_description
1 polymer ?
#
loop_
_entity_poly.entity_id
_entity_poly.type
_entity_poly.pdbx_seq_one_letter_code
_entity_poly.pdbx_strand_id
1 'polypeptide(L)'
;VAQAFVIRLPSLAVAHDTPAPLEPSSVRRADITDAQWNDWRWQLGHMLTSADDLARVLPLSADERAGLAASASLFRVGLTPYYASLMDPAHAACPIRMQAIPHPSEADIRPEELRDPLGEDSHMPAPSVVHKYPDRCLFLVVDRCGIYCRHCNRRRLVGGDEPPTTHDLEAGLAYIARTPRIRDVLMSGGDPLLLSTRRLDYLLGRLRAIPHVETIRIGTRLPVVCPMRIDAELVGALRKHHPLFINTHFNHIKELTPEARAACERLVDAGIPVGNQTVLLRGVNSSTRSLRALMRGLLRSRVRPYYLFQGDTVLGTDHLRTPVETAMELYRSLRGWMNSMAVPMLVLDAPGGHGKVPLVPSYIDSLDEREVVVTTYRGKQITYPQPRERDCSVPYDAVQFAGVPDDDDREGAVDDGTIDVARIVP
;
A
#
# COMPACT_ATOMS: atom_id res chain seq x y z
N VAL A 1 -11.80 -56.31 -16.78
CA VAL A 1 -10.79 -56.19 -15.71
C VAL A 1 -9.98 -54.92 -16.05
N ALA A 2 -10.29 -53.81 -15.41
CA ALA A 2 -9.56 -52.55 -15.59
C ALA A 2 -8.47 -52.49 -14.48
N GLN A 3 -7.21 -52.55 -14.89
CA GLN A 3 -6.08 -52.28 -14.00
C GLN A 3 -6.01 -50.77 -13.72
N ALA A 4 -6.24 -50.39 -12.46
CA ALA A 4 -6.02 -49.01 -12.00
C ALA A 4 -4.50 -48.80 -11.88
N PHE A 5 -3.96 -47.90 -12.71
CA PHE A 5 -2.59 -47.41 -12.56
C PHE A 5 -2.57 -46.38 -11.43
N VAL A 6 -2.04 -46.77 -10.29
CA VAL A 6 -1.73 -45.83 -9.19
C VAL A 6 -0.38 -45.18 -9.49
N ILE A 7 -0.39 -43.98 -10.03
CA ILE A 7 0.82 -43.15 -10.15
C ILE A 7 1.12 -42.58 -8.75
N ARG A 8 2.11 -43.17 -8.06
CA ARG A 8 2.72 -42.52 -6.89
C ARG A 8 3.56 -41.34 -7.38
N LEU A 9 3.03 -40.15 -7.22
CA LEU A 9 3.83 -38.91 -7.33
C LEU A 9 4.85 -38.93 -6.17
N PRO A 10 6.15 -38.67 -6.44
CA PRO A 10 7.10 -38.44 -5.36
C PRO A 10 6.61 -37.26 -4.50
N SER A 11 6.70 -37.42 -3.18
CA SER A 11 6.39 -36.32 -2.26
C SER A 11 7.37 -35.21 -2.54
N LEU A 12 6.93 -34.22 -3.30
CA LEU A 12 7.62 -32.95 -3.37
C LEU A 12 7.52 -32.37 -1.96
N ALA A 13 8.61 -32.47 -1.21
CA ALA A 13 8.81 -31.66 -0.03
C ALA A 13 8.66 -30.22 -0.49
N VAL A 14 7.55 -29.61 -0.10
CA VAL A 14 7.32 -28.18 -0.32
C VAL A 14 8.39 -27.49 0.50
N ALA A 15 9.49 -27.13 -0.13
CA ALA A 15 10.47 -26.25 0.46
C ALA A 15 9.67 -24.99 0.84
N HIS A 16 9.48 -24.78 2.15
CA HIS A 16 8.89 -23.56 2.65
C HIS A 16 9.82 -22.43 2.22
N ASP A 17 9.35 -21.54 1.35
CA ASP A 17 10.03 -20.30 0.95
C ASP A 17 10.11 -19.33 2.15
N THR A 18 10.55 -19.83 3.29
CA THR A 18 10.88 -19.00 4.44
C THR A 18 12.32 -18.59 4.23
N PRO A 19 12.62 -17.29 4.10
CA PRO A 19 14.01 -16.85 4.05
C PRO A 19 14.77 -17.40 5.25
N ALA A 20 16.02 -17.80 5.05
CA ALA A 20 16.88 -18.20 6.15
C ALA A 20 16.87 -17.10 7.24
N PRO A 21 16.95 -17.45 8.53
CA PRO A 21 17.11 -16.46 9.59
C PRO A 21 18.28 -15.55 9.22
N LEU A 22 18.06 -14.23 9.32
CA LEU A 22 19.15 -13.28 9.14
C LEU A 22 20.13 -13.47 10.31
N GLU A 23 21.43 -13.54 9.99
CA GLU A 23 22.46 -13.45 11.01
C GLU A 23 22.28 -12.17 11.84
N PRO A 24 22.59 -12.15 13.15
CA PRO A 24 22.46 -10.97 13.97
C PRO A 24 23.16 -9.79 13.30
N SER A 25 22.41 -8.75 12.97
CA SER A 25 22.97 -7.60 12.27
C SER A 25 23.84 -6.77 13.21
N SER A 26 24.90 -6.16 12.66
CA SER A 26 25.75 -5.18 13.37
C SER A 26 24.98 -3.96 13.88
N VAL A 27 23.73 -3.79 13.46
CA VAL A 27 22.84 -2.68 13.85
C VAL A 27 22.44 -2.78 15.31
N ARG A 28 22.17 -4.00 15.82
CA ARG A 28 21.92 -4.20 17.24
C ARG A 28 23.22 -4.47 17.98
N ARG A 29 23.79 -3.41 18.53
CA ARG A 29 25.01 -3.48 19.33
C ARG A 29 24.75 -4.24 20.63
N ALA A 30 25.81 -4.84 21.17
CA ALA A 30 25.74 -5.66 22.39
C ALA A 30 25.32 -4.87 23.67
N ASP A 31 25.47 -3.55 23.66
CA ASP A 31 25.07 -2.66 24.74
C ASP A 31 23.57 -2.28 24.72
N ILE A 32 22.83 -2.64 23.67
CA ILE A 32 21.39 -2.39 23.55
C ILE A 32 20.61 -3.54 24.18
N THR A 33 19.92 -3.27 25.28
CA THR A 33 19.10 -4.26 25.97
C THR A 33 17.86 -4.65 25.15
N ASP A 34 17.28 -5.83 25.41
CA ASP A 34 16.03 -6.26 24.79
C ASP A 34 14.87 -5.27 25.07
N ALA A 35 14.83 -4.70 26.27
CA ALA A 35 13.81 -3.71 26.63
C ALA A 35 13.93 -2.45 25.77
N GLN A 36 15.11 -1.93 25.55
CA GLN A 36 15.37 -0.79 24.67
C GLN A 36 15.02 -1.13 23.21
N TRP A 37 15.51 -2.27 22.72
CA TRP A 37 15.27 -2.68 21.34
C TRP A 37 13.77 -2.82 21.01
N ASN A 38 12.98 -3.31 21.97
CA ASN A 38 11.55 -3.52 21.83
C ASN A 38 10.71 -2.31 22.25
N ASP A 39 11.32 -1.21 22.67
CA ASP A 39 10.60 0.07 22.88
C ASP A 39 10.56 0.87 21.58
N TRP A 40 9.35 1.07 21.04
CA TRP A 40 9.16 1.86 19.82
C TRP A 40 9.63 3.32 19.96
N ARG A 41 9.57 3.89 21.17
CA ARG A 41 10.07 5.26 21.42
C ARG A 41 11.58 5.31 21.31
N TRP A 42 12.26 4.27 21.80
CA TRP A 42 13.70 4.12 21.64
C TRP A 42 14.04 4.00 20.14
N GLN A 43 13.33 3.17 19.37
CA GLN A 43 13.55 3.01 17.93
C GLN A 43 13.43 4.35 17.18
N LEU A 44 12.40 5.14 17.51
CA LEU A 44 12.21 6.45 16.88
C LEU A 44 13.21 7.51 17.36
N GLY A 45 13.63 7.46 18.62
CA GLY A 45 14.65 8.36 19.18
C GLY A 45 16.06 8.09 18.66
N HIS A 46 16.30 6.89 18.09
CA HIS A 46 17.58 6.45 17.55
C HIS A 46 17.54 6.20 16.04
N MET A 47 16.64 6.87 15.32
CA MET A 47 16.59 6.77 13.86
C MET A 47 17.95 7.14 13.24
N LEU A 48 18.33 6.36 12.23
CA LEU A 48 19.53 6.63 11.43
C LEU A 48 19.15 7.68 10.38
N THR A 49 19.69 8.89 10.50
CA THR A 49 19.26 10.05 9.71
C THR A 49 20.37 10.70 8.88
N SER A 50 21.58 10.19 9.00
CA SER A 50 22.76 10.69 8.30
C SER A 50 23.58 9.59 7.66
N ALA A 51 24.47 9.97 6.75
CA ALA A 51 25.45 9.04 6.17
C ALA A 51 26.35 8.42 7.25
N ASP A 52 26.72 9.21 8.26
CA ASP A 52 27.57 8.74 9.37
C ASP A 52 26.83 7.72 10.24
N ASP A 53 25.54 7.94 10.52
CA ASP A 53 24.73 6.95 11.27
C ASP A 53 24.66 5.62 10.53
N LEU A 54 24.38 5.68 9.22
CA LEU A 54 24.32 4.49 8.38
C LEU A 54 25.69 3.79 8.28
N ALA A 55 26.77 4.55 8.11
CA ALA A 55 28.12 4.00 8.00
C ALA A 55 28.61 3.28 9.29
N ARG A 56 28.05 3.64 10.46
CA ARG A 56 28.35 2.94 11.74
C ARG A 56 27.76 1.55 11.81
N VAL A 57 26.68 1.29 11.04
CA VAL A 57 25.90 0.05 11.15
C VAL A 57 25.93 -0.80 9.88
N LEU A 58 26.31 -0.21 8.74
CA LEU A 58 26.37 -0.86 7.44
C LEU A 58 27.60 -0.43 6.64
N PRO A 59 28.28 -1.35 5.96
CA PRO A 59 29.28 -1.00 4.96
C PRO A 59 28.56 -0.40 3.75
N LEU A 60 28.61 0.92 3.60
CA LEU A 60 28.01 1.63 2.47
C LEU A 60 28.85 1.44 1.20
N SER A 61 28.21 1.15 0.07
CA SER A 61 28.84 1.14 -1.24
C SER A 61 29.25 2.55 -1.70
N ALA A 62 30.04 2.66 -2.75
CA ALA A 62 30.37 3.96 -3.37
C ALA A 62 29.12 4.70 -3.86
N ASP A 63 28.20 3.97 -4.51
CA ASP A 63 26.95 4.54 -5.01
C ASP A 63 26.03 5.01 -3.87
N GLU A 64 25.93 4.26 -2.77
CA GLU A 64 25.13 4.69 -1.62
C GLU A 64 25.70 5.96 -0.96
N ARG A 65 27.02 6.08 -0.85
CA ARG A 65 27.66 7.33 -0.35
C ARG A 65 27.38 8.49 -1.30
N ALA A 66 27.53 8.28 -2.60
CA ALA A 66 27.22 9.28 -3.60
C ALA A 66 25.74 9.67 -3.60
N GLY A 67 24.84 8.68 -3.46
CA GLY A 67 23.40 8.91 -3.35
C GLY A 67 23.02 9.72 -2.13
N LEU A 68 23.59 9.41 -0.97
CA LEU A 68 23.38 10.16 0.27
C LEU A 68 23.84 11.62 0.14
N ALA A 69 24.97 11.86 -0.52
CA ALA A 69 25.45 13.22 -0.80
C ALA A 69 24.54 13.96 -1.79
N ALA A 70 24.16 13.32 -2.90
CA ALA A 70 23.38 13.94 -3.98
C ALA A 70 21.93 14.23 -3.56
N SER A 71 21.31 13.35 -2.76
CA SER A 71 19.91 13.46 -2.38
C SER A 71 19.65 14.29 -1.13
N ALA A 72 20.67 14.79 -0.46
CA ALA A 72 20.54 15.51 0.81
C ALA A 72 19.60 16.73 0.74
N SER A 73 19.55 17.42 -0.41
CA SER A 73 18.65 18.55 -0.66
C SER A 73 17.31 18.17 -1.29
N LEU A 74 17.16 16.93 -1.76
CA LEU A 74 15.95 16.48 -2.48
C LEU A 74 14.96 15.81 -1.55
N PHE A 75 15.44 14.85 -0.76
CA PHE A 75 14.60 14.13 0.17
C PHE A 75 15.44 13.49 1.26
N ARG A 76 15.13 13.80 2.51
CA ARG A 76 15.87 13.32 3.68
C ARG A 76 15.95 11.80 3.75
N VAL A 77 16.99 11.30 4.39
CA VAL A 77 17.11 9.90 4.82
C VAL A 77 16.65 9.79 6.28
N GLY A 78 16.08 8.66 6.62
CA GLY A 78 15.75 8.33 8.01
C GLY A 78 15.05 6.99 8.07
N LEU A 79 15.49 6.13 8.98
CA LEU A 79 14.90 4.81 9.21
C LEU A 79 15.18 4.34 10.63
N THR A 80 14.32 3.48 11.16
CA THR A 80 14.52 2.89 12.49
C THR A 80 15.70 1.92 12.50
N PRO A 81 16.41 1.76 13.62
CA PRO A 81 17.42 0.72 13.80
C PRO A 81 16.88 -0.68 13.50
N TYR A 82 15.65 -0.97 13.88
CA TYR A 82 14.99 -2.23 13.55
C TYR A 82 14.94 -2.47 12.03
N TYR A 83 14.47 -1.50 11.23
CA TYR A 83 14.38 -1.69 9.79
C TYR A 83 15.77 -1.79 9.14
N ALA A 84 16.74 -1.04 9.64
CA ALA A 84 18.14 -1.17 9.23
C ALA A 84 18.70 -2.58 9.48
N SER A 85 18.28 -3.24 10.57
CA SER A 85 18.74 -4.60 10.90
C SER A 85 18.27 -5.67 9.89
N LEU A 86 17.29 -5.38 9.07
CA LEU A 86 16.82 -6.27 8.00
C LEU A 86 17.66 -6.19 6.72
N MET A 87 18.57 -5.21 6.65
CA MET A 87 19.44 -5.00 5.50
C MET A 87 20.55 -6.05 5.44
N ASP A 88 20.82 -6.53 4.24
CA ASP A 88 21.99 -7.39 4.00
C ASP A 88 23.24 -6.49 3.99
N PRO A 89 24.21 -6.71 4.90
CA PRO A 89 25.40 -5.87 4.94
C PRO A 89 26.33 -6.08 3.74
N ALA A 90 26.29 -7.25 3.10
CA ALA A 90 27.20 -7.61 2.00
C ALA A 90 26.69 -7.16 0.62
N HIS A 91 25.38 -6.92 0.47
CA HIS A 91 24.76 -6.71 -0.85
C HIS A 91 24.01 -5.38 -0.94
N ALA A 92 24.56 -4.41 -1.67
CA ALA A 92 23.90 -3.12 -1.91
C ALA A 92 22.55 -3.26 -2.67
N ALA A 93 22.40 -4.31 -3.50
CA ALA A 93 21.14 -4.64 -4.16
C ALA A 93 20.11 -5.32 -3.23
N CYS A 94 20.34 -5.33 -1.91
CA CYS A 94 19.34 -5.80 -0.95
C CYS A 94 18.04 -5.00 -1.08
N PRO A 95 16.87 -5.66 -1.25
CA PRO A 95 15.59 -4.98 -1.45
C PRO A 95 15.18 -4.07 -0.28
N ILE A 96 15.71 -4.29 0.92
CA ILE A 96 15.49 -3.42 2.08
C ILE A 96 16.34 -2.15 1.96
N ARG A 97 17.62 -2.28 1.56
CA ARG A 97 18.53 -1.14 1.32
C ARG A 97 17.99 -0.22 0.22
N MET A 98 17.59 -0.80 -0.93
CA MET A 98 17.07 -0.05 -2.07
C MET A 98 15.82 0.80 -1.75
N GLN A 99 15.05 0.42 -0.74
CA GLN A 99 13.87 1.18 -0.33
C GLN A 99 14.19 2.32 0.64
N ALA A 100 15.35 2.32 1.28
CA ALA A 100 15.68 3.20 2.40
C ALA A 100 16.92 4.06 2.19
N ILE A 101 17.92 3.55 1.46
CA ILE A 101 19.19 4.25 1.22
C ILE A 101 19.10 4.95 -0.13
N PRO A 102 19.39 6.26 -0.21
CA PRO A 102 19.39 7.02 -1.46
C PRO A 102 20.35 6.45 -2.50
N HIS A 103 19.95 6.54 -3.77
CA HIS A 103 20.79 6.20 -4.93
C HIS A 103 21.14 7.47 -5.72
N PRO A 104 22.32 7.57 -6.39
CA PRO A 104 22.70 8.75 -7.18
C PRO A 104 21.67 9.15 -8.24
N SER A 105 20.98 8.16 -8.82
CA SER A 105 19.92 8.39 -9.81
C SER A 105 18.71 9.18 -9.27
N GLU A 106 18.60 9.39 -7.97
CA GLU A 106 17.55 10.29 -7.42
C GLU A 106 17.77 11.75 -7.80
N ALA A 107 19.01 12.13 -8.15
CA ALA A 107 19.35 13.46 -8.64
C ALA A 107 19.16 13.62 -10.15
N ASP A 108 18.96 12.52 -10.89
CA ASP A 108 18.69 12.54 -12.33
C ASP A 108 17.19 12.70 -12.57
N ILE A 109 16.70 13.93 -12.39
CA ILE A 109 15.27 14.27 -12.52
C ILE A 109 14.86 14.25 -13.99
N ARG A 110 13.84 13.47 -14.31
CA ARG A 110 13.28 13.39 -15.65
C ARG A 110 12.21 14.49 -15.87
N PRO A 111 12.07 15.00 -17.12
CA PRO A 111 11.10 16.06 -17.43
C PRO A 111 9.65 15.70 -17.10
N GLU A 112 9.29 14.42 -17.17
CA GLU A 112 7.95 13.90 -16.86
C GLU A 112 7.69 13.64 -15.38
N GLU A 113 8.69 13.74 -14.53
CA GLU A 113 8.52 13.59 -13.09
C GLU A 113 7.92 14.85 -12.46
N LEU A 114 7.00 14.65 -11.54
CA LEU A 114 6.21 15.72 -10.94
C LEU A 114 6.49 15.83 -9.44
N ARG A 115 6.45 17.05 -8.92
CA ARG A 115 6.51 17.30 -7.48
C ARG A 115 5.26 16.77 -6.78
N ASP A 116 4.10 16.92 -7.40
CA ASP A 116 2.80 16.43 -6.93
C ASP A 116 2.13 15.59 -8.03
N PRO A 117 2.56 14.33 -8.22
CA PRO A 117 2.01 13.47 -9.26
C PRO A 117 0.53 13.15 -9.06
N LEU A 118 0.04 13.21 -7.82
CA LEU A 118 -1.34 12.88 -7.48
C LEU A 118 -2.29 14.08 -7.51
N GLY A 119 -1.78 15.31 -7.75
CA GLY A 119 -2.57 16.54 -7.75
C GLY A 119 -3.23 16.82 -6.41
N GLU A 120 -2.58 16.45 -5.29
CA GLU A 120 -3.18 16.62 -3.96
C GLU A 120 -3.33 18.08 -3.57
N ASP A 121 -2.39 18.95 -3.99
CA ASP A 121 -2.42 20.38 -3.67
C ASP A 121 -3.65 21.08 -4.26
N SER A 122 -4.06 20.70 -5.47
CA SER A 122 -5.26 21.23 -6.13
C SER A 122 -6.59 20.68 -5.59
N HIS A 123 -6.53 19.60 -4.80
CA HIS A 123 -7.68 18.93 -4.20
C HIS A 123 -7.72 19.11 -2.67
N MET A 124 -7.12 20.18 -2.14
CA MET A 124 -7.07 20.44 -0.70
C MET A 124 -8.04 21.59 -0.33
N PRO A 125 -9.33 21.30 -0.14
CA PRO A 125 -10.36 22.33 0.14
C PRO A 125 -10.29 22.88 1.56
N ALA A 126 -9.55 22.24 2.45
CA ALA A 126 -9.29 22.67 3.81
C ALA A 126 -7.90 22.18 4.25
N PRO A 127 -7.25 22.83 5.23
CA PRO A 127 -6.00 22.35 5.78
C PRO A 127 -6.10 20.87 6.17
N SER A 128 -5.05 20.10 5.89
CA SER A 128 -4.95 18.67 6.23
C SER A 128 -5.97 17.75 5.54
N VAL A 129 -6.79 18.21 4.59
CA VAL A 129 -7.77 17.36 3.89
C VAL A 129 -7.55 17.39 2.40
N VAL A 130 -7.31 16.22 1.78
CA VAL A 130 -7.32 16.05 0.33
C VAL A 130 -8.62 15.33 -0.05
N HIS A 131 -9.50 16.01 -0.81
CA HIS A 131 -10.81 15.51 -1.19
C HIS A 131 -10.91 15.44 -2.72
N LYS A 132 -10.47 14.31 -3.28
CA LYS A 132 -10.39 14.05 -4.72
C LYS A 132 -11.57 13.21 -5.24
N TYR A 133 -12.08 12.30 -4.41
CA TYR A 133 -13.18 11.40 -4.76
C TYR A 133 -14.47 11.82 -4.06
N PRO A 134 -15.64 11.63 -4.66
CA PRO A 134 -16.90 12.12 -4.11
C PRO A 134 -17.19 11.67 -2.69
N ASP A 135 -16.92 10.38 -2.40
CA ASP A 135 -17.33 9.67 -1.19
C ASP A 135 -16.25 9.55 -0.10
N ARG A 136 -15.01 10.01 -0.38
CA ARG A 136 -13.88 9.77 0.52
C ARG A 136 -12.80 10.84 0.46
N CYS A 137 -12.11 11.03 1.56
CA CYS A 137 -10.98 11.95 1.63
C CYS A 137 -9.76 11.34 2.34
N LEU A 138 -8.59 11.98 2.11
CA LEU A 138 -7.43 11.81 2.96
C LEU A 138 -7.49 12.86 4.07
N PHE A 139 -7.13 12.44 5.28
CA PHE A 139 -6.90 13.34 6.40
C PHE A 139 -5.44 13.24 6.83
N LEU A 140 -4.66 14.28 6.53
CA LEU A 140 -3.21 14.35 6.73
C LEU A 140 -2.93 14.82 8.16
N VAL A 141 -2.62 13.89 9.07
CA VAL A 141 -2.57 14.19 10.52
C VAL A 141 -1.16 14.35 11.07
N VAL A 142 -0.14 14.03 10.29
CA VAL A 142 1.27 14.08 10.68
C VAL A 142 2.16 14.15 9.44
N ASP A 143 3.32 14.79 9.57
CA ASP A 143 4.33 14.92 8.52
C ASP A 143 5.52 13.96 8.67
N ARG A 144 5.64 13.25 9.80
CA ARG A 144 6.77 12.38 10.12
C ARG A 144 6.49 10.91 9.82
N CYS A 145 7.58 10.18 9.50
CA CYS A 145 7.54 8.74 9.23
C CYS A 145 8.59 7.99 10.04
N GLY A 146 8.38 6.69 10.27
CA GLY A 146 9.39 5.78 10.82
C GLY A 146 10.45 5.37 9.80
N ILE A 147 10.23 5.69 8.53
CA ILE A 147 11.16 5.57 7.41
C ILE A 147 10.80 6.60 6.34
N TYR A 148 11.80 7.20 5.70
CA TYR A 148 11.60 8.02 4.50
C TYR A 148 11.85 7.16 3.26
N CYS A 149 10.78 6.49 2.80
CA CYS A 149 10.81 5.55 1.67
C CYS A 149 11.30 6.24 0.40
N ARG A 150 12.30 5.65 -0.31
CA ARG A 150 12.85 6.29 -1.53
C ARG A 150 11.84 6.39 -2.67
N HIS A 151 10.77 5.61 -2.65
CA HIS A 151 9.64 5.64 -3.58
C HIS A 151 8.44 6.47 -3.09
N CYS A 152 8.61 7.32 -2.07
CA CYS A 152 7.50 8.05 -1.47
C CYS A 152 6.94 9.10 -2.45
N ASN A 153 5.65 8.99 -2.76
CA ASN A 153 4.95 9.96 -3.63
C ASN A 153 4.58 11.27 -2.91
N ARG A 154 4.67 11.30 -1.58
CA ARG A 154 4.47 12.50 -0.75
C ARG A 154 5.75 13.06 -0.19
N ARG A 155 6.92 12.79 -0.84
CA ARG A 155 8.20 13.30 -0.35
C ARG A 155 8.24 14.83 -0.18
N ARG A 156 7.39 15.56 -0.89
CA ARG A 156 7.22 17.02 -0.74
C ARG A 156 6.56 17.46 0.58
N LEU A 157 5.75 16.57 1.20
CA LEU A 157 4.96 16.86 2.40
C LEU A 157 5.55 16.21 3.66
N VAL A 158 6.27 15.08 3.51
CA VAL A 158 6.75 14.33 4.68
C VAL A 158 8.15 14.76 5.07
N GLY A 159 8.34 14.92 6.37
CA GLY A 159 9.62 15.34 6.94
C GLY A 159 9.94 16.82 6.69
N GLY A 160 8.96 17.66 6.36
CA GLY A 160 9.09 19.11 6.29
C GLY A 160 9.26 19.76 7.65
N ASP A 161 9.36 21.09 7.65
CA ASP A 161 9.50 21.90 8.85
C ASP A 161 8.16 22.44 9.37
N GLU A 162 7.07 22.19 8.62
CA GLU A 162 5.71 22.68 8.92
C GLU A 162 4.73 21.50 9.14
N PRO A 163 4.78 20.85 10.32
CA PRO A 163 3.84 19.78 10.64
C PRO A 163 2.41 20.35 10.77
N PRO A 164 1.37 19.53 10.49
CA PRO A 164 -0.01 19.91 10.70
C PRO A 164 -0.23 20.39 12.15
N THR A 165 -0.72 21.61 12.30
CA THR A 165 -1.03 22.20 13.62
C THR A 165 -2.35 21.64 14.18
N THR A 166 -2.62 21.89 15.45
CA THR A 166 -3.93 21.53 16.02
C THR A 166 -5.06 22.30 15.32
N HIS A 167 -4.81 23.54 14.92
CA HIS A 167 -5.77 24.36 14.17
C HIS A 167 -6.10 23.74 12.81
N ASP A 168 -5.08 23.27 12.07
CA ASP A 168 -5.28 22.63 10.77
C ASP A 168 -6.10 21.35 10.87
N LEU A 169 -5.83 20.53 11.91
CA LEU A 169 -6.58 19.30 12.15
C LEU A 169 -8.05 19.60 12.53
N GLU A 170 -8.31 20.61 13.34
CA GLU A 170 -9.68 21.03 13.68
C GLU A 170 -10.41 21.60 12.45
N ALA A 171 -9.74 22.40 11.61
CA ALA A 171 -10.31 22.87 10.35
C ALA A 171 -10.64 21.72 9.40
N GLY A 172 -9.77 20.71 9.32
CA GLY A 172 -10.00 19.49 8.53
C GLY A 172 -11.20 18.69 9.05
N LEU A 173 -11.29 18.46 10.36
CA LEU A 173 -12.45 17.81 11.00
C LEU A 173 -13.76 18.57 10.74
N ALA A 174 -13.73 19.90 10.84
CA ALA A 174 -14.88 20.74 10.56
C ALA A 174 -15.30 20.66 9.07
N TYR A 175 -14.34 20.57 8.14
CA TYR A 175 -14.64 20.35 6.72
C TYR A 175 -15.32 19.00 6.51
N ILE A 176 -14.77 17.91 7.06
CA ILE A 176 -15.36 16.57 6.96
C ILE A 176 -16.78 16.57 7.51
N ALA A 177 -16.99 17.17 8.72
CA ALA A 177 -18.29 17.20 9.37
C ALA A 177 -19.38 17.94 8.58
N ARG A 178 -19.03 19.00 7.83
CA ARG A 178 -19.98 19.76 6.99
C ARG A 178 -20.15 19.20 5.57
N THR A 179 -19.47 18.12 5.23
CA THR A 179 -19.49 17.51 3.88
C THR A 179 -20.10 16.11 3.93
N PRO A 180 -21.44 15.95 3.90
CA PRO A 180 -22.12 14.67 4.12
C PRO A 180 -21.79 13.58 3.10
N ARG A 181 -21.29 13.95 1.93
CA ARG A 181 -20.87 12.99 0.89
C ARG A 181 -19.62 12.18 1.31
N ILE A 182 -18.81 12.67 2.25
CA ILE A 182 -17.63 11.96 2.74
C ILE A 182 -18.07 10.86 3.70
N ARG A 183 -18.09 9.61 3.25
CA ARG A 183 -18.43 8.43 4.03
C ARG A 183 -17.20 7.67 4.53
N ASP A 184 -16.06 7.85 3.86
CA ASP A 184 -14.80 7.16 4.15
C ASP A 184 -13.66 8.17 4.37
N VAL A 185 -12.96 8.04 5.49
CA VAL A 185 -11.82 8.89 5.83
C VAL A 185 -10.56 8.04 5.98
N LEU A 186 -9.55 8.29 5.13
CA LEU A 186 -8.23 7.69 5.25
C LEU A 186 -7.28 8.64 5.99
N MET A 187 -6.99 8.34 7.24
CA MET A 187 -5.93 9.03 8.00
C MET A 187 -4.57 8.65 7.41
N SER A 188 -3.77 9.67 7.08
CA SER A 188 -2.48 9.54 6.38
C SER A 188 -1.58 10.77 6.68
N GLY A 189 -0.72 11.12 5.75
CA GLY A 189 0.27 12.19 5.84
C GLY A 189 1.66 11.61 5.73
N GLY A 190 2.47 11.72 6.81
CA GLY A 190 3.54 10.80 7.14
C GLY A 190 2.94 9.48 7.61
N ASP A 191 3.29 9.02 8.78
CA ASP A 191 2.71 7.79 9.34
C ASP A 191 1.86 8.12 10.59
N PRO A 192 0.52 8.01 10.51
CA PRO A 192 -0.38 8.38 11.62
C PRO A 192 -0.11 7.64 12.92
N LEU A 193 0.40 6.40 12.88
CA LEU A 193 0.67 5.64 14.09
C LEU A 193 1.90 6.16 14.87
N LEU A 194 2.64 7.15 14.35
CA LEU A 194 3.64 7.90 15.11
C LEU A 194 3.04 8.86 16.13
N LEU A 195 1.80 9.27 15.97
CA LEU A 195 1.10 10.05 16.96
C LEU A 195 0.99 9.27 18.27
N SER A 196 0.95 9.98 19.41
CA SER A 196 0.67 9.34 20.70
C SER A 196 -0.68 8.65 20.66
N THR A 197 -0.81 7.53 21.37
CA THR A 197 -2.06 6.77 21.46
C THR A 197 -3.24 7.66 21.86
N ARG A 198 -3.02 8.58 22.81
CA ARG A 198 -4.04 9.55 23.25
C ARG A 198 -4.49 10.47 22.12
N ARG A 199 -3.56 10.97 21.27
CA ARG A 199 -3.92 11.85 20.15
C ARG A 199 -4.63 11.10 19.04
N LEU A 200 -4.24 9.86 18.77
CA LEU A 200 -4.96 8.98 17.84
C LEU A 200 -6.38 8.71 18.32
N ASP A 201 -6.55 8.31 19.59
CA ASP A 201 -7.86 8.03 20.21
C ASP A 201 -8.76 9.27 20.12
N TYR A 202 -8.22 10.47 20.38
CA TYR A 202 -8.94 11.74 20.20
C TYR A 202 -9.43 11.96 18.77
N LEU A 203 -8.52 11.89 17.76
CA LEU A 203 -8.87 12.14 16.37
C LEU A 203 -9.86 11.11 15.83
N LEU A 204 -9.67 9.83 16.17
CA LEU A 204 -10.59 8.76 15.81
C LEU A 204 -11.97 8.95 16.43
N GLY A 205 -12.02 9.35 17.71
CA GLY A 205 -13.27 9.67 18.40
C GLY A 205 -14.02 10.84 17.74
N ARG A 206 -13.29 11.88 17.32
CA ARG A 206 -13.87 13.03 16.59
C ARG A 206 -14.45 12.61 15.25
N LEU A 207 -13.75 11.75 14.50
CA LEU A 207 -14.26 11.21 13.22
C LEU A 207 -15.49 10.32 13.44
N ARG A 208 -15.49 9.46 14.46
CA ARG A 208 -16.65 8.60 14.79
C ARG A 208 -17.88 9.38 15.22
N ALA A 209 -17.70 10.56 15.79
CA ALA A 209 -18.81 11.44 16.17
C ALA A 209 -19.50 12.09 14.96
N ILE A 210 -18.94 11.99 13.75
CA ILE A 210 -19.55 12.51 12.52
C ILE A 210 -20.50 11.43 11.97
N PRO A 211 -21.84 11.65 11.92
CA PRO A 211 -22.81 10.59 11.63
C PRO A 211 -22.66 9.93 10.25
N HIS A 212 -22.23 10.67 9.24
CA HIS A 212 -22.09 10.17 7.87
C HIS A 212 -20.75 9.50 7.60
N VAL A 213 -19.78 9.54 8.52
CA VAL A 213 -18.50 8.83 8.37
C VAL A 213 -18.70 7.37 8.77
N GLU A 214 -18.86 6.53 7.78
CA GLU A 214 -19.11 5.09 7.93
C GLU A 214 -17.81 4.33 8.18
N THR A 215 -16.75 4.63 7.43
CA THR A 215 -15.49 3.90 7.44
C THR A 215 -14.32 4.82 7.79
N ILE A 216 -13.45 4.37 8.69
CA ILE A 216 -12.16 5.01 8.94
C ILE A 216 -11.06 4.03 8.55
N ARG A 217 -10.07 4.52 7.81
CA ARG A 217 -8.87 3.77 7.45
C ARG A 217 -7.62 4.49 7.95
N ILE A 218 -6.59 3.75 8.30
CA ILE A 218 -5.28 4.30 8.63
C ILE A 218 -4.24 3.71 7.68
N GLY A 219 -3.55 4.59 6.94
CA GLY A 219 -2.40 4.21 6.13
C GLY A 219 -1.13 4.28 6.96
N THR A 220 -0.44 3.15 7.14
CA THR A 220 0.75 3.08 7.99
C THR A 220 1.79 2.07 7.48
N ARG A 221 3.05 2.35 7.72
CA ARG A 221 4.13 1.39 7.49
C ARG A 221 4.77 0.91 8.83
N LEU A 222 4.26 1.34 9.98
CA LEU A 222 4.85 0.97 11.28
C LEU A 222 4.82 -0.54 11.57
N PRO A 223 3.82 -1.33 11.16
CA PRO A 223 3.92 -2.79 11.28
C PRO A 223 5.15 -3.39 10.60
N VAL A 224 5.69 -2.70 9.59
CA VAL A 224 6.88 -3.10 8.81
C VAL A 224 8.17 -2.56 9.41
N VAL A 225 8.20 -1.27 9.77
CA VAL A 225 9.43 -0.55 10.10
C VAL A 225 9.67 -0.35 11.59
N CYS A 226 8.63 -0.54 12.40
CA CYS A 226 8.67 -0.47 13.85
C CYS A 226 7.51 -1.28 14.46
N PRO A 227 7.49 -2.62 14.30
CA PRO A 227 6.39 -3.48 14.75
C PRO A 227 6.11 -3.37 16.27
N MET A 228 7.09 -2.92 17.05
CA MET A 228 6.99 -2.67 18.50
C MET A 228 5.94 -1.61 18.81
N ARG A 229 5.63 -0.69 17.88
CA ARG A 229 4.60 0.33 18.04
C ARG A 229 3.19 -0.25 18.10
N ILE A 230 2.98 -1.43 17.54
CA ILE A 230 1.69 -2.11 17.58
C ILE A 230 1.57 -2.85 18.93
N ASP A 231 1.59 -2.09 19.99
CA ASP A 231 1.49 -2.57 21.36
C ASP A 231 0.02 -2.69 21.83
N ALA A 232 -0.19 -3.26 23.03
CA ALA A 232 -1.52 -3.47 23.57
C ALA A 232 -2.26 -2.16 23.84
N GLU A 233 -1.55 -1.08 24.22
CA GLU A 233 -2.14 0.25 24.45
C GLU A 233 -2.72 0.81 23.15
N LEU A 234 -1.95 0.77 22.05
CA LEU A 234 -2.40 1.23 20.74
C LEU A 234 -3.59 0.40 20.26
N VAL A 235 -3.46 -0.92 20.25
CA VAL A 235 -4.52 -1.84 19.79
C VAL A 235 -5.78 -1.64 20.60
N GLY A 236 -5.67 -1.48 21.93
CA GLY A 236 -6.79 -1.19 22.82
C GLY A 236 -7.49 0.14 22.51
N ALA A 237 -6.75 1.16 22.06
CA ALA A 237 -7.34 2.42 21.62
C ALA A 237 -8.03 2.27 20.26
N LEU A 238 -7.38 1.64 19.28
CA LEU A 238 -7.90 1.50 17.91
C LEU A 238 -9.22 0.72 17.87
N ARG A 239 -9.33 -0.38 18.63
CA ARG A 239 -10.52 -1.24 18.65
C ARG A 239 -11.82 -0.56 19.11
N LYS A 240 -11.74 0.60 19.76
CA LYS A 240 -12.92 1.37 20.17
C LYS A 240 -13.66 2.04 19.01
N HIS A 241 -12.99 2.17 17.86
CA HIS A 241 -13.41 3.02 16.75
C HIS A 241 -13.83 2.23 15.50
N HIS A 242 -14.34 1.00 15.67
CA HIS A 242 -14.87 0.23 14.54
C HIS A 242 -16.06 0.93 13.86
N PRO A 243 -16.26 0.70 12.53
CA PRO A 243 -15.41 -0.04 11.59
C PRO A 243 -14.11 0.72 11.26
N LEU A 244 -12.98 0.13 11.62
CA LEU A 244 -11.63 0.67 11.38
C LEU A 244 -10.81 -0.34 10.58
N PHE A 245 -10.07 0.14 9.57
CA PHE A 245 -9.21 -0.68 8.72
C PHE A 245 -7.78 -0.15 8.73
N ILE A 246 -6.81 -1.04 8.68
CA ILE A 246 -5.39 -0.68 8.51
C ILE A 246 -4.95 -1.04 7.09
N ASN A 247 -4.34 -0.07 6.40
CA ASN A 247 -3.64 -0.29 5.15
C ASN A 247 -2.14 -0.16 5.40
N THR A 248 -1.42 -1.29 5.29
CA THR A 248 0.02 -1.34 5.49
C THR A 248 0.80 -1.41 4.17
N HIS A 249 2.14 -1.32 4.23
CA HIS A 249 3.03 -1.27 3.07
C HIS A 249 4.21 -2.24 3.21
N PHE A 250 3.98 -3.52 2.92
CA PHE A 250 5.03 -4.51 2.67
C PHE A 250 5.34 -4.53 1.17
N ASN A 251 6.60 -4.39 0.81
CA ASN A 251 7.05 -4.45 -0.58
C ASN A 251 7.93 -5.68 -0.86
N HIS A 252 8.47 -6.34 0.15
CA HIS A 252 9.31 -7.53 -0.02
C HIS A 252 9.08 -8.56 1.10
N ILE A 253 9.27 -9.85 0.77
CA ILE A 253 9.07 -10.95 1.74
C ILE A 253 10.01 -10.85 2.96
N LYS A 254 11.21 -10.27 2.83
CA LYS A 254 12.13 -10.03 3.95
C LYS A 254 11.55 -9.10 5.03
N GLU A 255 10.57 -8.29 4.71
CA GLU A 255 9.89 -7.40 5.66
C GLU A 255 8.88 -8.15 6.56
N LEU A 256 8.46 -9.35 6.16
CA LEU A 256 7.55 -10.20 6.93
C LEU A 256 8.30 -11.01 7.98
N THR A 257 8.99 -10.31 8.88
CA THR A 257 9.67 -10.90 10.03
C THR A 257 8.68 -11.47 11.05
N PRO A 258 9.12 -12.28 12.01
CA PRO A 258 8.26 -12.73 13.11
C PRO A 258 7.60 -11.57 13.88
N GLU A 259 8.34 -10.48 14.15
CA GLU A 259 7.85 -9.29 14.84
C GLU A 259 6.78 -8.56 14.04
N ALA A 260 7.00 -8.37 12.73
CA ALA A 260 6.04 -7.72 11.83
C ALA A 260 4.75 -8.55 11.69
N ARG A 261 4.88 -9.89 11.61
CA ARG A 261 3.72 -10.80 11.60
C ARG A 261 2.92 -10.70 12.89
N ALA A 262 3.60 -10.79 14.04
CA ALA A 262 2.94 -10.67 15.35
C ALA A 262 2.25 -9.30 15.52
N ALA A 263 2.82 -8.22 14.97
CA ALA A 263 2.18 -6.90 14.94
C ALA A 263 0.87 -6.91 14.12
N CYS A 264 0.88 -7.50 12.93
CA CYS A 264 -0.33 -7.64 12.12
C CYS A 264 -1.36 -8.55 12.79
N GLU A 265 -0.93 -9.65 13.41
CA GLU A 265 -1.81 -10.57 14.15
C GLU A 265 -2.53 -9.86 15.29
N ARG A 266 -1.83 -9.04 16.10
CA ARG A 266 -2.45 -8.25 17.17
C ARG A 266 -3.57 -7.34 16.66
N LEU A 267 -3.41 -6.71 15.49
CA LEU A 267 -4.45 -5.89 14.87
C LEU A 267 -5.65 -6.74 14.44
N VAL A 268 -5.40 -7.85 13.75
CA VAL A 268 -6.46 -8.74 13.25
C VAL A 268 -7.22 -9.42 14.40
N ASP A 269 -6.52 -9.83 15.48
CA ASP A 269 -7.13 -10.41 16.67
C ASP A 269 -8.02 -9.40 17.41
N ALA A 270 -7.75 -8.12 17.28
CA ALA A 270 -8.60 -7.05 17.78
C ALA A 270 -9.81 -6.72 16.87
N GLY A 271 -10.02 -7.51 15.80
CA GLY A 271 -11.10 -7.31 14.82
C GLY A 271 -10.82 -6.20 13.81
N ILE A 272 -9.58 -5.74 13.68
CA ILE A 272 -9.18 -4.70 12.73
C ILE A 272 -8.66 -5.36 11.45
N PRO A 273 -9.38 -5.30 10.32
CA PRO A 273 -8.89 -5.84 9.06
C PRO A 273 -7.61 -5.14 8.59
N VAL A 274 -6.64 -5.92 8.11
CA VAL A 274 -5.36 -5.40 7.61
C VAL A 274 -5.22 -5.70 6.12
N GLY A 275 -5.13 -4.65 5.31
CA GLY A 275 -4.83 -4.71 3.89
C GLY A 275 -3.40 -4.25 3.60
N ASN A 276 -2.78 -4.79 2.55
CA ASN A 276 -1.46 -4.38 2.10
C ASN A 276 -1.52 -3.67 0.75
N GLN A 277 -0.83 -2.55 0.68
CA GLN A 277 -0.61 -1.76 -0.52
C GLN A 277 0.86 -1.90 -0.94
N THR A 278 1.14 -2.80 -1.87
CA THR A 278 2.48 -2.99 -2.42
C THR A 278 2.73 -2.00 -3.55
N VAL A 279 3.87 -1.33 -3.55
CA VAL A 279 4.37 -0.59 -4.72
C VAL A 279 5.29 -1.50 -5.51
N LEU A 280 5.09 -1.60 -6.82
CA LEU A 280 5.95 -2.35 -7.72
C LEU A 280 7.23 -1.56 -7.96
N LEU A 281 8.36 -2.11 -7.50
CA LEU A 281 9.66 -1.45 -7.51
C LEU A 281 10.69 -2.30 -8.24
N ARG A 282 11.38 -1.71 -9.21
CA ARG A 282 12.48 -2.33 -9.94
C ARG A 282 13.60 -2.76 -8.99
N GLY A 283 14.04 -4.02 -9.10
CA GLY A 283 15.08 -4.58 -8.25
C GLY A 283 14.64 -4.99 -6.84
N VAL A 284 13.42 -4.61 -6.41
CA VAL A 284 12.88 -4.97 -5.09
C VAL A 284 11.93 -6.16 -5.20
N ASN A 285 10.85 -6.00 -5.97
CA ASN A 285 9.80 -7.02 -6.12
C ASN A 285 9.38 -7.25 -7.58
N SER A 286 10.15 -6.76 -8.52
CA SER A 286 9.89 -6.83 -9.96
C SER A 286 10.18 -8.20 -10.59
N SER A 287 10.04 -9.29 -9.83
CA SER A 287 10.10 -10.65 -10.34
C SER A 287 8.91 -11.48 -9.87
N THR A 288 8.47 -12.43 -10.70
CA THR A 288 7.38 -13.36 -10.36
C THR A 288 7.64 -14.10 -9.05
N ARG A 289 8.88 -14.52 -8.81
CA ARG A 289 9.28 -15.25 -7.60
C ARG A 289 9.12 -14.38 -6.35
N SER A 290 9.70 -13.18 -6.36
CA SER A 290 9.63 -12.24 -5.22
C SER A 290 8.19 -11.83 -4.94
N LEU A 291 7.42 -11.49 -5.99
CA LEU A 291 6.05 -11.05 -5.84
C LEU A 291 5.13 -12.16 -5.30
N ARG A 292 5.25 -13.39 -5.83
CA ARG A 292 4.48 -14.55 -5.31
C ARG A 292 4.84 -14.88 -3.87
N ALA A 293 6.13 -14.82 -3.52
CA ALA A 293 6.58 -15.06 -2.14
C ALA A 293 5.96 -14.04 -1.17
N LEU A 294 5.98 -12.75 -1.54
CA LEU A 294 5.35 -11.69 -0.75
C LEU A 294 3.84 -11.94 -0.59
N MET A 295 3.11 -12.16 -1.68
CA MET A 295 1.64 -12.31 -1.63
C MET A 295 1.21 -13.52 -0.78
N ARG A 296 1.93 -14.65 -0.88
CA ARG A 296 1.69 -15.82 0.00
C ARG A 296 2.04 -15.51 1.46
N GLY A 297 3.14 -14.80 1.68
CA GLY A 297 3.58 -14.39 3.01
C GLY A 297 2.55 -13.50 3.71
N LEU A 298 1.98 -12.54 2.99
CA LEU A 298 0.92 -11.66 3.48
C LEU A 298 -0.31 -12.45 3.94
N LEU A 299 -0.82 -13.37 3.10
CA LEU A 299 -1.98 -14.19 3.50
C LEU A 299 -1.70 -15.05 4.74
N ARG A 300 -0.50 -15.66 4.83
CA ARG A 300 -0.11 -16.40 6.03
C ARG A 300 -0.06 -15.54 7.29
N SER A 301 0.16 -14.24 7.13
CA SER A 301 0.13 -13.24 8.21
C SER A 301 -1.26 -12.61 8.39
N ARG A 302 -2.29 -13.16 7.76
CA ARG A 302 -3.68 -12.66 7.77
C ARG A 302 -3.82 -11.22 7.27
N VAL A 303 -2.88 -10.80 6.41
CA VAL A 303 -2.88 -9.50 5.74
C VAL A 303 -3.37 -9.69 4.31
N ARG A 304 -4.44 -9.00 3.92
CA ARG A 304 -5.00 -9.09 2.58
C ARG A 304 -4.17 -8.26 1.60
N PRO A 305 -3.57 -8.84 0.54
CA PRO A 305 -3.08 -8.07 -0.59
C PRO A 305 -4.24 -7.23 -1.18
N TYR A 306 -4.15 -5.90 -1.08
CA TYR A 306 -5.23 -4.99 -1.48
C TYR A 306 -4.91 -4.33 -2.81
N TYR A 307 -3.84 -3.53 -2.86
CA TYR A 307 -3.35 -2.94 -4.09
C TYR A 307 -1.94 -3.38 -4.43
N LEU A 308 -1.67 -3.46 -5.74
CA LEU A 308 -0.33 -3.42 -6.33
C LEU A 308 -0.26 -2.13 -7.15
N PHE A 309 0.49 -1.16 -6.67
CA PHE A 309 0.63 0.13 -7.35
C PHE A 309 1.73 0.09 -8.39
N GLN A 310 1.45 0.54 -9.59
CA GLN A 310 2.48 1.04 -10.50
C GLN A 310 3.17 2.24 -9.83
N GLY A 311 4.51 2.34 -9.92
CA GLY A 311 5.25 3.45 -9.32
C GLY A 311 4.83 4.80 -9.91
N ASP A 312 4.53 5.77 -9.03
CA ASP A 312 4.14 7.12 -9.43
C ASP A 312 5.29 7.90 -10.08
N THR A 313 4.95 8.89 -10.91
CA THR A 313 5.93 9.77 -11.60
C THR A 313 6.40 10.91 -10.70
N VAL A 314 6.90 10.58 -9.50
CA VAL A 314 7.39 11.58 -8.54
C VAL A 314 8.87 11.85 -8.74
N LEU A 315 9.30 13.10 -8.51
CA LEU A 315 10.69 13.55 -8.68
C LEU A 315 11.70 12.58 -8.05
N GLY A 316 12.70 12.15 -8.83
CA GLY A 316 13.82 11.32 -8.38
C GLY A 316 13.48 9.87 -8.10
N THR A 317 12.42 9.31 -8.70
CA THR A 317 12.02 7.92 -8.48
C THR A 317 12.07 7.04 -9.73
N ASP A 318 12.41 7.58 -10.89
CA ASP A 318 12.39 6.84 -12.16
C ASP A 318 13.20 5.55 -12.10
N HIS A 319 14.36 5.57 -11.45
CA HIS A 319 15.22 4.40 -11.27
C HIS A 319 14.57 3.23 -10.52
N LEU A 320 13.52 3.49 -9.73
CA LEU A 320 12.74 2.46 -9.01
C LEU A 320 11.46 2.03 -9.75
N ARG A 321 11.06 2.75 -10.80
CA ARG A 321 9.84 2.44 -11.55
C ARG A 321 10.05 1.28 -12.50
N THR A 322 9.01 0.49 -12.70
CA THR A 322 8.95 -0.58 -13.70
C THR A 322 8.15 -0.11 -14.93
N PRO A 323 8.43 -0.62 -16.14
CA PRO A 323 7.53 -0.47 -17.27
C PRO A 323 6.14 -1.04 -16.97
N VAL A 324 5.09 -0.45 -17.55
CA VAL A 324 3.70 -0.91 -17.35
C VAL A 324 3.51 -2.32 -17.89
N GLU A 325 4.15 -2.65 -18.99
CA GLU A 325 4.13 -4.00 -19.59
C GLU A 325 4.66 -5.05 -18.60
N THR A 326 5.76 -4.74 -17.92
CA THR A 326 6.32 -5.60 -16.87
C THR A 326 5.34 -5.78 -15.71
N ALA A 327 4.65 -4.71 -15.30
CA ALA A 327 3.64 -4.78 -14.25
C ALA A 327 2.47 -5.70 -14.65
N MET A 328 1.99 -5.59 -15.88
CA MET A 328 0.92 -6.42 -16.42
C MET A 328 1.32 -7.89 -16.54
N GLU A 329 2.55 -8.19 -16.97
CA GLU A 329 3.08 -9.55 -17.04
C GLU A 329 3.22 -10.18 -15.65
N LEU A 330 3.75 -9.43 -14.69
CA LEU A 330 3.84 -9.87 -13.30
C LEU A 330 2.45 -10.14 -12.73
N TYR A 331 1.47 -9.28 -13.01
CA TYR A 331 0.09 -9.48 -12.60
C TYR A 331 -0.54 -10.73 -13.22
N ARG A 332 -0.34 -10.97 -14.53
CA ARG A 332 -0.73 -12.24 -15.20
C ARG A 332 -0.13 -13.45 -14.51
N SER A 333 1.12 -13.34 -14.06
CA SER A 333 1.80 -14.43 -13.36
C SER A 333 1.16 -14.80 -12.03
N LEU A 334 0.36 -13.92 -11.41
CA LEU A 334 -0.38 -14.18 -10.18
C LEU A 334 -1.75 -14.82 -10.48
N ARG A 335 -2.46 -14.30 -11.48
CA ARG A 335 -3.83 -14.72 -11.81
C ARG A 335 -3.87 -16.17 -12.29
N GLY A 336 -4.74 -16.98 -11.68
CA GLY A 336 -4.88 -18.41 -12.00
C GLY A 336 -3.78 -19.31 -11.41
N TRP A 337 -2.65 -18.74 -10.95
CA TRP A 337 -1.53 -19.47 -10.36
C TRP A 337 -1.48 -19.38 -8.83
N MET A 338 -2.28 -18.49 -8.27
CA MET A 338 -2.39 -18.28 -6.83
C MET A 338 -3.85 -18.24 -6.42
N ASN A 339 -4.12 -18.43 -5.12
CA ASN A 339 -5.43 -18.16 -4.55
C ASN A 339 -5.83 -16.69 -4.86
N SER A 340 -7.06 -16.50 -5.31
CA SER A 340 -7.57 -15.16 -5.69
C SER A 340 -7.49 -14.14 -4.53
N MET A 341 -7.56 -14.57 -3.27
CA MET A 341 -7.34 -13.71 -2.12
C MET A 341 -5.89 -13.17 -2.03
N ALA A 342 -4.93 -13.84 -2.67
CA ALA A 342 -3.54 -13.41 -2.74
C ALA A 342 -3.25 -12.48 -3.91
N VAL A 343 -4.22 -12.23 -4.77
CA VAL A 343 -4.04 -11.38 -5.96
C VAL A 343 -4.60 -9.99 -5.67
N PRO A 344 -3.73 -8.96 -5.51
CA PRO A 344 -4.17 -7.59 -5.33
C PRO A 344 -4.77 -7.02 -6.61
N MET A 345 -5.40 -5.85 -6.55
CA MET A 345 -5.74 -5.07 -7.73
C MET A 345 -4.50 -4.29 -8.19
N LEU A 346 -4.05 -4.55 -9.42
CA LEU A 346 -3.01 -3.74 -10.05
C LEU A 346 -3.62 -2.42 -10.53
N VAL A 347 -3.04 -1.30 -10.09
CA VAL A 347 -3.54 0.04 -10.42
C VAL A 347 -2.40 1.00 -10.72
N LEU A 348 -2.70 1.97 -11.58
CA LEU A 348 -1.91 3.17 -11.81
C LEU A 348 -2.68 4.36 -11.27
N ASP A 349 -2.05 5.20 -10.45
CA ASP A 349 -2.60 6.50 -10.12
C ASP A 349 -2.33 7.46 -11.29
N ALA A 350 -3.38 7.86 -12.00
CA ALA A 350 -3.23 8.74 -13.17
C ALA A 350 -2.71 10.11 -12.73
N PRO A 351 -1.59 10.60 -13.33
CA PRO A 351 -0.98 11.88 -12.95
C PRO A 351 -1.96 13.06 -13.01
N GLY A 352 -1.74 14.07 -12.16
CA GLY A 352 -2.62 15.24 -12.11
C GLY A 352 -3.91 15.06 -11.33
N GLY A 353 -4.05 13.96 -10.60
CA GLY A 353 -5.22 13.76 -9.72
C GLY A 353 -6.39 13.05 -10.38
N HIS A 354 -6.23 12.47 -11.56
CA HIS A 354 -7.29 11.79 -12.32
C HIS A 354 -7.73 10.44 -11.75
N GLY A 355 -7.20 10.03 -10.61
CA GLY A 355 -7.65 8.84 -9.87
C GLY A 355 -6.93 7.56 -10.26
N LYS A 356 -7.43 6.43 -9.71
CA LYS A 356 -6.84 5.10 -9.90
C LYS A 356 -7.42 4.42 -11.13
N VAL A 357 -6.54 4.04 -12.05
CA VAL A 357 -6.90 3.27 -13.25
C VAL A 357 -6.44 1.82 -13.05
N PRO A 358 -7.36 0.85 -13.06
CA PRO A 358 -7.00 -0.57 -13.03
C PRO A 358 -6.23 -0.98 -14.28
N LEU A 359 -5.06 -1.59 -14.12
CA LEU A 359 -4.27 -2.17 -15.19
C LEU A 359 -4.54 -3.68 -15.27
N VAL A 360 -5.70 -4.04 -15.81
CA VAL A 360 -6.12 -5.45 -15.89
C VAL A 360 -5.84 -5.96 -17.30
N PRO A 361 -5.05 -7.04 -17.46
CA PRO A 361 -4.88 -7.68 -18.75
C PRO A 361 -6.25 -8.14 -19.28
N SER A 362 -6.54 -7.88 -20.55
CA SER A 362 -7.73 -8.45 -21.19
C SER A 362 -7.61 -9.97 -21.28
N TYR A 363 -8.70 -10.63 -20.96
CA TYR A 363 -8.90 -12.07 -21.16
C TYR A 363 -10.08 -12.32 -22.13
N ILE A 364 -10.68 -11.25 -22.67
CA ILE A 364 -11.77 -11.30 -23.64
C ILE A 364 -11.15 -11.12 -25.02
N ASP A 365 -11.32 -12.09 -25.87
CA ASP A 365 -10.86 -12.07 -27.26
C ASP A 365 -11.94 -11.51 -28.19
N SER A 366 -13.20 -11.86 -27.94
CA SER A 366 -14.38 -11.28 -28.63
C SER A 366 -15.61 -11.34 -27.76
N LEU A 367 -16.53 -10.41 -27.97
CA LEU A 367 -17.81 -10.30 -27.27
C LEU A 367 -18.88 -9.86 -28.25
N ASP A 368 -19.96 -10.63 -28.33
CA ASP A 368 -21.16 -10.26 -29.06
C ASP A 368 -22.43 -10.63 -28.25
N GLU A 369 -23.62 -10.47 -28.87
CA GLU A 369 -24.90 -10.75 -28.20
C GLU A 369 -25.12 -12.23 -27.87
N ARG A 370 -24.38 -13.14 -28.52
CA ARG A 370 -24.62 -14.58 -28.42
C ARG A 370 -23.57 -15.27 -27.56
N GLU A 371 -22.34 -14.79 -27.65
CA GLU A 371 -21.22 -15.45 -26.98
C GLU A 371 -20.07 -14.50 -26.63
N VAL A 372 -19.26 -14.94 -25.68
CA VAL A 372 -17.98 -14.33 -25.32
C VAL A 372 -16.89 -15.36 -25.54
N VAL A 373 -15.85 -15.04 -26.30
CA VAL A 373 -14.64 -15.85 -26.41
C VAL A 373 -13.61 -15.32 -25.43
N VAL A 374 -13.12 -16.18 -24.56
CA VAL A 374 -12.12 -15.82 -23.55
C VAL A 374 -10.89 -16.69 -23.64
N THR A 375 -9.72 -16.08 -23.41
CA THR A 375 -8.47 -16.82 -23.22
C THR A 375 -8.20 -17.01 -21.74
N THR A 376 -8.13 -18.27 -21.31
CA THR A 376 -7.84 -18.63 -19.90
C THR A 376 -6.39 -18.32 -19.53
N TYR A 377 -6.07 -18.34 -18.21
CA TYR A 377 -4.70 -18.17 -17.73
C TYR A 377 -3.70 -19.20 -18.27
N ARG A 378 -4.15 -20.32 -18.83
CA ARG A 378 -3.34 -21.35 -19.51
C ARG A 378 -3.26 -21.15 -21.03
N GLY A 379 -3.80 -20.05 -21.55
CA GLY A 379 -3.82 -19.78 -23.00
C GLY A 379 -4.85 -20.58 -23.78
N LYS A 380 -5.80 -21.26 -23.13
CA LYS A 380 -6.86 -22.00 -23.81
C LYS A 380 -8.03 -21.05 -24.08
N GLN A 381 -8.47 -20.98 -25.33
CA GLN A 381 -9.70 -20.28 -25.69
C GLN A 381 -10.94 -21.09 -25.33
N ILE A 382 -11.92 -20.43 -24.77
CA ILE A 382 -13.22 -20.98 -24.37
C ILE A 382 -14.31 -20.04 -24.84
N THR A 383 -15.35 -20.59 -25.46
CA THR A 383 -16.56 -19.86 -25.77
C THR A 383 -17.54 -19.98 -24.61
N TYR A 384 -18.05 -18.84 -24.12
CA TYR A 384 -19.08 -18.78 -23.09
C TYR A 384 -20.36 -18.22 -23.70
N PRO A 385 -21.49 -19.00 -23.72
CA PRO A 385 -22.73 -18.53 -24.30
C PRO A 385 -23.37 -17.44 -23.43
N GLN A 386 -23.83 -16.38 -24.08
CA GLN A 386 -24.58 -15.32 -23.42
C GLN A 386 -26.04 -15.75 -23.14
N PRO A 387 -26.66 -15.24 -22.08
CA PRO A 387 -28.10 -15.47 -21.85
C PRO A 387 -28.92 -14.83 -22.96
N ARG A 388 -30.05 -15.43 -23.25
CA ARG A 388 -31.02 -14.89 -24.27
C ARG A 388 -31.74 -13.67 -23.74
N GLU A 389 -32.10 -13.71 -22.44
CA GLU A 389 -32.71 -12.57 -21.78
C GLU A 389 -31.61 -11.52 -21.47
N ARG A 390 -31.89 -10.30 -21.90
CA ARG A 390 -30.95 -9.18 -21.76
C ARG A 390 -31.43 -8.12 -20.78
N ASP A 391 -32.69 -8.14 -20.38
CA ASP A 391 -33.22 -7.25 -19.37
C ASP A 391 -32.65 -7.66 -18.01
N CYS A 392 -31.74 -6.83 -17.47
CA CYS A 392 -31.14 -6.98 -16.16
C CYS A 392 -31.70 -5.97 -15.17
N SER A 393 -32.86 -5.35 -15.47
CA SER A 393 -33.53 -4.45 -14.53
C SER A 393 -33.89 -5.16 -13.23
N VAL A 394 -33.86 -4.41 -12.13
CA VAL A 394 -34.22 -4.89 -10.80
C VAL A 394 -35.49 -4.13 -10.36
N PRO A 395 -36.68 -4.58 -10.76
CA PRO A 395 -37.93 -3.82 -10.50
C PRO A 395 -38.18 -3.52 -9.03
N TYR A 396 -37.59 -4.34 -8.11
CA TYR A 396 -37.73 -4.15 -6.67
C TYR A 396 -36.99 -2.92 -6.15
N ASP A 397 -35.96 -2.45 -6.87
CA ASP A 397 -35.18 -1.26 -6.47
C ASP A 397 -36.09 -0.02 -6.40
N ALA A 398 -37.08 0.12 -7.30
CA ALA A 398 -38.03 1.20 -7.26
C ALA A 398 -38.90 1.18 -5.98
N VAL A 399 -39.07 0.02 -5.35
CA VAL A 399 -39.80 -0.15 -4.09
C VAL A 399 -38.89 0.02 -2.91
N GLN A 400 -37.72 -0.63 -2.96
CA GLN A 400 -36.76 -0.69 -1.82
C GLN A 400 -36.14 0.68 -1.54
N PHE A 401 -35.83 1.42 -2.60
CA PHE A 401 -35.15 2.71 -2.54
C PHE A 401 -36.08 3.91 -2.79
N ALA A 402 -37.41 3.71 -2.70
CA ALA A 402 -38.36 4.79 -2.84
C ALA A 402 -38.11 5.94 -1.87
N GLY A 403 -37.77 7.13 -2.40
CA GLY A 403 -37.43 8.32 -1.59
C GLY A 403 -36.03 8.34 -1.01
N VAL A 404 -35.21 7.35 -1.31
CA VAL A 404 -33.75 7.39 -1.01
C VAL A 404 -33.08 8.11 -2.18
N PRO A 405 -32.32 9.21 -1.95
CA PRO A 405 -31.55 9.84 -3.02
C PRO A 405 -30.58 8.82 -3.62
N ASP A 406 -30.49 8.80 -4.94
CA ASP A 406 -29.46 8.03 -5.63
C ASP A 406 -28.10 8.66 -5.30
N ASP A 407 -27.17 7.85 -4.76
CA ASP A 407 -25.79 8.28 -4.49
C ASP A 407 -24.94 8.43 -5.77
N ASP A 408 -25.56 8.23 -6.94
CA ASP A 408 -24.87 8.28 -8.23
C ASP A 408 -24.58 9.72 -8.64
N ASP A 409 -23.44 10.21 -8.19
CA ASP A 409 -22.89 11.54 -8.49
C ASP A 409 -22.24 11.65 -9.87
N ARG A 410 -22.66 10.84 -10.84
CA ARG A 410 -22.25 11.02 -12.23
C ARG A 410 -22.85 12.32 -12.78
N GLU A 411 -22.36 13.47 -12.28
CA GLU A 411 -22.66 14.76 -12.90
C GLU A 411 -22.24 14.72 -14.36
N GLY A 412 -23.20 14.68 -15.27
CA GLY A 412 -23.01 14.77 -16.71
C GLY A 412 -22.93 13.45 -17.48
N ALA A 413 -23.02 12.28 -16.84
CA ALA A 413 -23.28 11.04 -17.56
C ALA A 413 -24.78 10.90 -17.75
N VAL A 414 -25.28 11.12 -18.97
CA VAL A 414 -26.59 10.65 -19.36
C VAL A 414 -26.49 9.12 -19.39
N ASP A 415 -26.87 8.48 -18.28
CA ASP A 415 -27.07 7.03 -18.30
C ASP A 415 -28.36 6.73 -19.04
N ASP A 416 -28.21 6.46 -20.32
CA ASP A 416 -29.32 5.98 -21.15
C ASP A 416 -29.52 4.46 -20.99
N GLY A 417 -28.85 3.83 -20.03
CA GLY A 417 -28.88 2.39 -19.79
C GLY A 417 -28.14 1.56 -20.84
N THR A 418 -27.49 2.20 -21.80
CA THR A 418 -26.72 1.49 -22.82
C THR A 418 -25.31 1.22 -22.38
N ILE A 419 -24.92 -0.06 -22.31
CA ILE A 419 -23.54 -0.48 -22.13
C ILE A 419 -22.85 -0.39 -23.50
N ASP A 420 -21.89 0.54 -23.63
CA ASP A 420 -21.03 0.60 -24.82
C ASP A 420 -20.05 -0.59 -24.81
N VAL A 421 -20.45 -1.66 -25.48
CA VAL A 421 -19.66 -2.90 -25.59
C VAL A 421 -18.32 -2.65 -26.29
N ALA A 422 -18.21 -1.65 -27.16
CA ALA A 422 -16.96 -1.30 -27.85
C ALA A 422 -15.86 -0.81 -26.88
N ARG A 423 -16.23 -0.35 -25.68
CA ARG A 423 -15.28 0.04 -24.63
C ARG A 423 -14.78 -1.13 -23.78
N ILE A 424 -15.38 -2.31 -23.89
CA ILE A 424 -15.05 -3.50 -23.09
C ILE A 424 -14.01 -4.36 -23.81
N VAL A 425 -14.03 -4.36 -25.15
CA VAL A 425 -13.09 -5.13 -25.98
C VAL A 425 -12.11 -4.15 -26.61
N PRO A 426 -10.77 -4.35 -26.43
CA PRO A 426 -9.75 -3.50 -27.00
C PRO A 426 -9.67 -3.61 -28.53
#